data_f0d43ff4810031ae083776a1735ddf63
#
_entry.id   f0d43ff4810031ae083776a1735ddf63
#
_cell.length_a   1.000
_cell.length_b   1.000
_cell.length_c   1.000
_cell.angle_alpha   90.00
_cell.angle_beta   90.00
_cell.angle_gamma   90.00
#
_symmetry.space_group_name_H-M   'P 1'
#
loop_
_entity.id
_entity.type
_entity.pdbx_description
1 polymer ?
#
loop_
_entity_poly.entity_id
_entity_poly.type
_entity_poly.pdbx_seq_one_letter_code
_entity_poly.pdbx_strand_id
1 'polypeptide(L)'
;MPVRTRDWLKFGTLVAIAFVFGLAFASTLNLPKQSGAAETLLVPAPSPQAAPQLSAPALKAAGDFQDAFVAVAEHVKPAVVFIRSQHVERGGDNQRLPPGFQDFFPNMRRRPQVEQGSGSGFIVSPDGYILTNNHVVAGADKVTVRLYDKREFTAKVVGTDPNTDVAVIKIDARGLPGVGFGNSDSARVGEWVLAIGNPLGEAFAFTVTAGIVSAKGRLLAGLQQTRYAIQDIIQTDAAINPGNSGGPLVNIRGQVIGINSAIASETGFYAGYGFAIPMNLARTVMDQLVKTGRVERAVMGVSIHDARQEDADAVGLKQIGGVVVDSYTSDDSPARKAGIQPGDVIVAVDGQPVDNTPQLQQRVAFKKPGETVEVTVLRQGGEKKTVTVRLARAPSEADSEVAAAASKSKRDASSKEEMLGISVEPLTQDDARDVRLRSVLERGGGLVVTDVSPDGPAFQRLQSSDDPGGPDIIIAVNGVPTRTRAAFREALRKVKPGEVVTLQVLSRSPDTPDGWAGRIVRIRAR
;
A
#
# COMPACT_ATOMS: atom_id res chain seq x y z
N MET A 1 27.90 32.80 42.75
CA MET A 1 27.98 34.23 43.15
C MET A 1 26.60 34.65 43.62
N PRO A 2 26.42 35.19 44.85
CA PRO A 2 25.10 35.60 45.31
C PRO A 2 24.70 36.89 44.60
N VAL A 3 23.58 36.84 43.89
CA VAL A 3 22.95 38.03 43.31
C VAL A 3 22.57 38.97 44.47
N ARG A 4 23.13 40.17 44.46
CA ARG A 4 22.94 41.15 45.54
C ARG A 4 21.47 41.55 45.61
N THR A 5 20.88 41.41 46.79
CA THR A 5 19.51 41.86 47.16
C THR A 5 19.18 43.26 46.67
N ARG A 6 20.19 44.12 46.52
CA ARG A 6 20.11 45.51 46.04
C ARG A 6 19.67 45.60 44.53
N ASP A 7 19.93 44.61 43.73
CA ASP A 7 19.52 44.62 42.30
C ASP A 7 18.06 44.19 42.14
N TRP A 8 17.57 43.31 43.00
CA TRP A 8 16.15 42.97 43.08
C TRP A 8 15.28 44.11 43.54
N LEU A 9 15.76 44.95 44.49
CA LEU A 9 15.09 46.17 44.92
C LEU A 9 14.98 47.18 43.76
N LYS A 10 16.04 47.38 42.99
CA LYS A 10 16.01 48.27 41.83
C LYS A 10 15.04 47.76 40.75
N PHE A 11 15.02 46.46 40.49
CA PHE A 11 14.09 45.85 39.53
C PHE A 11 12.64 46.01 40.01
N GLY A 12 12.35 45.73 41.26
CA GLY A 12 11.02 45.92 41.87
C GLY A 12 10.55 47.37 41.80
N THR A 13 11.46 48.34 42.08
CA THR A 13 11.14 49.77 41.96
C THR A 13 10.82 50.18 40.51
N LEU A 14 11.58 49.66 39.56
CA LEU A 14 11.36 49.97 38.14
C LEU A 14 10.02 49.40 37.64
N VAL A 15 9.65 48.20 38.05
CA VAL A 15 8.35 47.58 37.77
C VAL A 15 7.20 48.38 38.42
N ALA A 16 7.37 48.82 39.68
CA ALA A 16 6.36 49.63 40.35
C ALA A 16 6.16 50.99 39.65
N ILE A 17 7.24 51.67 39.25
CA ILE A 17 7.19 52.91 38.50
C ILE A 17 6.49 52.69 37.14
N ALA A 18 6.84 51.67 36.41
CA ALA A 18 6.19 51.32 35.12
C ALA A 18 4.69 51.05 35.30
N PHE A 19 4.30 50.36 36.38
CA PHE A 19 2.89 50.08 36.69
C PHE A 19 2.12 51.37 37.02
N VAL A 20 2.69 52.28 37.81
CA VAL A 20 2.08 53.61 38.15
C VAL A 20 1.96 54.45 36.87
N PHE A 21 3.00 54.49 36.03
CA PHE A 21 2.92 55.16 34.71
C PHE A 21 1.86 54.57 33.81
N GLY A 22 1.72 53.23 33.77
CA GLY A 22 0.67 52.52 33.04
C GLY A 22 -0.72 52.91 33.53
N LEU A 23 -0.93 53.00 34.85
CA LEU A 23 -2.20 53.45 35.42
C LEU A 23 -2.50 54.92 35.11
N ALA A 24 -1.49 55.80 35.23
CA ALA A 24 -1.62 57.19 34.87
C ALA A 24 -1.93 57.38 33.38
N PHE A 25 -1.26 56.66 32.52
CA PHE A 25 -1.55 56.65 31.07
C PHE A 25 -2.95 56.11 30.77
N ALA A 26 -3.37 55.02 31.41
CA ALA A 26 -4.72 54.48 31.28
C ALA A 26 -5.80 55.47 31.76
N SER A 27 -5.48 56.30 32.78
CA SER A 27 -6.40 57.35 33.26
C SER A 27 -6.53 58.53 32.29
N THR A 28 -5.50 58.79 31.46
CA THR A 28 -5.54 59.87 30.42
C THR A 28 -6.18 59.38 29.12
N LEU A 29 -6.21 58.06 28.88
CA LEU A 29 -7.04 57.49 27.85
C LEU A 29 -8.49 57.62 28.31
N ASN A 30 -9.22 58.56 27.73
CA ASN A 30 -10.64 58.76 27.98
C ASN A 30 -11.43 57.54 27.51
N LEU A 31 -11.22 56.41 28.21
CA LEU A 31 -12.02 55.21 28.00
C LEU A 31 -13.47 55.61 28.33
N PRO A 32 -14.41 55.32 27.45
CA PRO A 32 -15.80 55.72 27.71
C PRO A 32 -16.19 55.16 29.06
N LYS A 33 -16.47 56.06 30.02
CA LYS A 33 -17.13 55.68 31.26
C LYS A 33 -18.32 54.87 30.87
N GLN A 34 -18.46 53.69 31.44
CA GLN A 34 -19.65 52.90 31.25
C GLN A 34 -20.86 53.82 31.26
N SER A 35 -21.49 53.98 30.14
CA SER A 35 -22.78 54.66 30.03
C SER A 35 -23.67 54.04 31.09
N GLY A 36 -24.17 54.85 31.99
CA GLY A 36 -25.10 54.43 33.03
C GLY A 36 -26.13 53.53 32.38
N ALA A 37 -26.43 52.45 33.04
CA ALA A 37 -27.45 51.54 32.64
C ALA A 37 -28.70 52.38 32.33
N ALA A 38 -28.95 52.64 31.04
CA ALA A 38 -30.27 53.04 30.64
C ALA A 38 -31.18 51.94 31.16
N GLU A 39 -32.21 52.29 31.92
CA GLU A 39 -33.27 51.35 32.26
C GLU A 39 -33.74 50.70 30.98
N THR A 40 -33.12 49.56 30.71
CA THR A 40 -33.57 48.72 29.60
C THR A 40 -34.95 48.26 30.06
N LEU A 41 -35.99 48.85 29.46
CA LEU A 41 -37.30 48.27 29.52
C LEU A 41 -37.10 46.79 29.27
N LEU A 42 -37.43 45.97 30.28
CA LEU A 42 -37.41 44.53 30.18
C LEU A 42 -38.39 44.14 29.07
N VAL A 43 -37.88 44.14 27.82
CA VAL A 43 -38.53 43.44 26.76
C VAL A 43 -38.51 41.98 27.19
N PRO A 44 -39.62 41.33 27.42
CA PRO A 44 -39.62 39.93 27.78
C PRO A 44 -38.77 39.20 26.77
N ALA A 45 -37.74 38.45 27.23
CA ALA A 45 -36.96 37.60 26.37
C ALA A 45 -37.93 36.77 25.54
N PRO A 46 -37.81 36.75 24.19
CA PRO A 46 -38.65 35.92 23.39
C PRO A 46 -38.64 34.53 23.98
N SER A 47 -39.82 34.04 24.38
CA SER A 47 -39.97 32.66 24.90
C SER A 47 -39.24 31.76 23.90
N PRO A 48 -38.39 30.81 24.38
CA PRO A 48 -37.70 29.92 23.47
C PRO A 48 -38.76 29.30 22.55
N GLN A 49 -38.73 29.66 21.27
CA GLN A 49 -39.62 29.04 20.29
C GLN A 49 -39.37 27.54 20.43
N ALA A 50 -40.39 26.79 20.76
CA ALA A 50 -40.34 25.35 20.79
C ALA A 50 -39.74 24.91 19.45
N ALA A 51 -38.60 24.20 19.49
CA ALA A 51 -38.01 23.65 18.28
C ALA A 51 -39.09 22.91 17.48
N PRO A 52 -39.15 23.06 16.15
CA PRO A 52 -40.14 22.38 15.35
C PRO A 52 -40.10 20.89 15.66
N GLN A 53 -41.16 20.36 16.25
CA GLN A 53 -41.25 18.95 16.58
C GLN A 53 -41.42 18.17 15.29
N LEU A 54 -40.54 17.17 15.08
CA LEU A 54 -40.67 16.22 14.00
C LEU A 54 -42.04 15.50 14.13
N SER A 55 -42.67 15.22 13.01
CA SER A 55 -43.95 14.46 13.01
C SER A 55 -43.74 13.06 13.60
N ALA A 56 -44.75 12.53 14.28
CA ALA A 56 -44.68 11.21 14.87
C ALA A 56 -44.26 10.09 13.87
N PRO A 57 -44.70 10.09 12.60
CA PRO A 57 -44.22 9.14 11.60
C PRO A 57 -42.72 9.32 11.29
N ALA A 58 -42.21 10.56 11.25
CA ALA A 58 -40.78 10.82 10.99
C ALA A 58 -39.92 10.37 12.18
N LEU A 59 -40.38 10.60 13.42
CA LEU A 59 -39.70 10.13 14.63
C LEU A 59 -39.67 8.60 14.69
N LYS A 60 -40.76 7.93 14.31
CA LYS A 60 -40.83 6.46 14.25
C LYS A 60 -39.85 5.93 13.20
N ALA A 61 -39.84 6.47 11.98
CA ALA A 61 -38.90 6.03 10.93
C ALA A 61 -37.41 6.23 11.32
N ALA A 62 -37.11 7.33 12.00
CA ALA A 62 -35.76 7.58 12.53
C ALA A 62 -35.40 6.59 13.64
N GLY A 63 -36.34 6.24 14.52
CA GLY A 63 -36.19 5.20 15.57
C GLY A 63 -35.94 3.83 14.95
N ASP A 64 -36.81 3.40 14.03
CA ASP A 64 -36.68 2.11 13.34
C ASP A 64 -35.33 1.97 12.64
N PHE A 65 -34.83 3.08 12.03
CA PHE A 65 -33.51 3.13 11.41
C PHE A 65 -32.37 2.99 12.44
N GLN A 66 -32.44 3.73 13.55
CA GLN A 66 -31.45 3.64 14.63
C GLN A 66 -31.41 2.21 15.20
N ASP A 67 -32.57 1.63 15.46
CA ASP A 67 -32.69 0.30 16.05
C ASP A 67 -32.10 -0.79 15.16
N ALA A 68 -32.18 -0.62 13.83
CA ALA A 68 -31.51 -1.51 12.88
C ALA A 68 -29.97 -1.51 13.07
N PHE A 69 -29.34 -0.35 13.26
CA PHE A 69 -27.89 -0.26 13.51
C PHE A 69 -27.50 -0.88 14.85
N VAL A 70 -28.31 -0.63 15.90
CA VAL A 70 -28.09 -1.23 17.23
C VAL A 70 -28.18 -2.74 17.15
N ALA A 71 -29.23 -3.28 16.52
CA ALA A 71 -29.41 -4.72 16.36
C ALA A 71 -28.28 -5.39 15.59
N VAL A 72 -27.81 -4.77 14.48
CA VAL A 72 -26.67 -5.28 13.73
C VAL A 72 -25.40 -5.29 14.59
N ALA A 73 -25.12 -4.20 15.32
CA ALA A 73 -23.97 -4.11 16.19
C ALA A 73 -23.99 -5.16 17.31
N GLU A 74 -25.15 -5.35 17.96
CA GLU A 74 -25.32 -6.35 19.02
C GLU A 74 -25.17 -7.78 18.49
N HIS A 75 -25.67 -8.05 17.29
CA HIS A 75 -25.58 -9.36 16.65
C HIS A 75 -24.16 -9.73 16.24
N VAL A 76 -23.40 -8.78 15.71
CA VAL A 76 -22.08 -9.05 15.09
C VAL A 76 -20.91 -8.93 16.08
N LYS A 77 -20.97 -7.97 17.04
CA LYS A 77 -19.89 -7.75 18.02
C LYS A 77 -19.40 -9.01 18.74
N PRO A 78 -20.28 -9.96 19.17
CA PRO A 78 -19.82 -11.17 19.84
C PRO A 78 -18.88 -12.04 18.99
N ALA A 79 -18.96 -11.95 17.67
CA ALA A 79 -18.11 -12.69 16.75
C ALA A 79 -16.82 -11.93 16.38
N VAL A 80 -16.70 -10.65 16.74
CA VAL A 80 -15.48 -9.86 16.49
C VAL A 80 -14.46 -10.14 17.59
N VAL A 81 -13.18 -10.23 17.21
CA VAL A 81 -12.09 -10.52 18.13
C VAL A 81 -10.98 -9.47 18.03
N PHE A 82 -10.29 -9.28 19.15
CA PHE A 82 -9.04 -8.51 19.20
C PHE A 82 -7.86 -9.45 18.98
N ILE A 83 -6.94 -9.08 18.09
CA ILE A 83 -5.74 -9.84 17.76
C ILE A 83 -4.53 -9.04 18.21
N ARG A 84 -3.60 -9.71 18.90
CA ARG A 84 -2.27 -9.21 19.24
C ARG A 84 -1.23 -10.12 18.63
N SER A 85 -0.37 -9.56 17.80
CA SER A 85 0.79 -10.24 17.22
C SER A 85 2.07 -9.77 17.94
N GLN A 86 2.99 -10.69 18.17
CA GLN A 86 4.28 -10.44 18.81
C GLN A 86 5.38 -10.92 17.89
N HIS A 87 6.33 -10.05 17.60
CA HIS A 87 7.57 -10.33 16.88
C HIS A 87 8.73 -10.23 17.86
N VAL A 88 9.51 -11.27 17.94
CA VAL A 88 10.75 -11.28 18.75
C VAL A 88 11.91 -10.98 17.80
N GLU A 89 12.39 -9.74 17.79
CA GLU A 89 13.65 -9.45 17.11
C GLU A 89 14.75 -10.29 17.77
N ARG A 90 15.10 -11.40 17.14
CA ARG A 90 16.32 -12.13 17.45
C ARG A 90 17.46 -11.24 16.98
N GLY A 91 18.10 -10.54 17.92
CA GLY A 91 19.17 -9.59 17.66
C GLY A 91 20.15 -10.15 16.64
N GLY A 92 20.06 -9.67 15.42
CA GLY A 92 21.00 -9.99 14.37
C GLY A 92 22.36 -9.37 14.71
N ASP A 93 23.40 -10.16 14.50
CA ASP A 93 24.82 -9.92 14.80
C ASP A 93 25.44 -8.72 14.05
N ASN A 94 24.66 -7.83 13.44
CA ASN A 94 25.12 -6.86 12.45
C ASN A 94 25.18 -5.39 12.89
N GLN A 95 24.97 -5.07 14.17
CA GLN A 95 25.42 -3.79 14.70
C GLN A 95 26.59 -4.01 15.66
N ARG A 96 27.77 -4.29 15.10
CA ARG A 96 29.02 -4.22 15.84
C ARG A 96 29.17 -2.79 16.39
N LEU A 97 29.11 -2.67 17.71
CA LEU A 97 29.58 -1.44 18.37
C LEU A 97 31.00 -1.15 17.85
N PRO A 98 31.38 0.14 17.71
CA PRO A 98 32.73 0.49 17.28
C PRO A 98 33.77 -0.29 18.09
N PRO A 99 34.87 -0.76 17.45
CA PRO A 99 35.94 -1.45 18.16
C PRO A 99 36.41 -0.62 19.36
N GLY A 100 36.45 -1.23 20.55
CA GLY A 100 36.83 -0.54 21.80
C GLY A 100 35.65 -0.23 22.74
N PHE A 101 34.39 -0.18 22.27
CA PHE A 101 33.23 0.04 23.15
C PHE A 101 32.76 -1.24 23.84
N GLN A 102 33.05 -2.39 23.27
CA GLN A 102 32.67 -3.72 23.80
C GLN A 102 33.42 -4.07 25.09
N ASP A 103 34.65 -3.59 25.25
CA ASP A 103 35.50 -3.86 26.42
C ASP A 103 35.04 -3.12 27.67
N PHE A 104 34.32 -2.00 27.51
CA PHE A 104 33.81 -1.21 28.63
C PHE A 104 32.45 -1.68 29.16
N PHE A 105 31.66 -2.42 28.35
CA PHE A 105 30.32 -2.89 28.72
C PHE A 105 30.06 -4.35 28.31
N PRO A 106 30.81 -5.33 28.88
CA PRO A 106 30.75 -6.74 28.45
C PRO A 106 29.39 -7.41 28.69
N ASN A 107 28.51 -6.83 29.53
CA ASN A 107 27.21 -7.38 29.88
C ASN A 107 26.02 -6.64 29.26
N MET A 108 26.23 -5.72 28.32
CA MET A 108 25.15 -5.02 27.63
C MET A 108 24.54 -5.91 26.54
N ARG A 109 23.99 -7.06 26.97
CA ARG A 109 23.10 -7.84 26.10
C ARG A 109 21.84 -7.01 25.92
N ARG A 110 21.61 -6.50 24.69
CA ARG A 110 20.30 -5.92 24.35
C ARG A 110 19.26 -7.00 24.62
N ARG A 111 18.29 -6.69 25.49
CA ARG A 111 17.11 -7.53 25.66
C ARG A 111 16.44 -7.63 24.30
N PRO A 112 15.96 -8.82 23.89
CA PRO A 112 15.17 -8.94 22.68
C PRO A 112 14.05 -7.91 22.73
N GLN A 113 13.97 -7.06 21.73
CA GLN A 113 12.91 -6.07 21.64
C GLN A 113 11.69 -6.81 21.08
N VAL A 114 10.62 -6.92 21.86
CA VAL A 114 9.36 -7.51 21.43
C VAL A 114 8.53 -6.40 20.79
N GLU A 115 8.44 -6.43 19.48
CA GLU A 115 7.54 -5.56 18.75
C GLU A 115 6.13 -6.14 18.81
N GLN A 116 5.13 -5.33 19.17
CA GLN A 116 3.74 -5.74 19.30
C GLN A 116 2.90 -5.04 18.24
N GLY A 117 2.25 -5.85 17.39
CA GLY A 117 1.19 -5.41 16.51
C GLY A 117 -0.19 -5.70 17.10
N SER A 118 -1.20 -4.97 16.66
CA SER A 118 -2.58 -5.24 17.03
C SER A 118 -3.52 -5.04 15.85
N GLY A 119 -4.62 -5.80 15.85
CA GLY A 119 -5.64 -5.74 14.84
C GLY A 119 -6.93 -6.39 15.30
N SER A 120 -7.82 -6.59 14.35
CA SER A 120 -9.11 -7.23 14.55
C SER A 120 -9.21 -8.52 13.73
N GLY A 121 -10.21 -9.32 14.05
CA GLY A 121 -10.64 -10.44 13.26
C GLY A 121 -12.11 -10.72 13.53
N PHE A 122 -12.67 -11.69 12.84
CA PHE A 122 -14.02 -12.17 13.13
C PHE A 122 -14.11 -13.68 12.95
N ILE A 123 -14.89 -14.31 13.81
CA ILE A 123 -15.11 -15.75 13.88
C ILE A 123 -16.02 -16.17 12.71
N VAL A 124 -15.56 -17.13 11.92
CA VAL A 124 -16.29 -17.63 10.74
C VAL A 124 -16.86 -19.04 10.93
N SER A 125 -16.45 -19.72 12.02
CA SER A 125 -16.97 -21.05 12.32
C SER A 125 -17.04 -21.31 13.83
N PRO A 126 -18.02 -22.14 14.30
CA PRO A 126 -18.18 -22.42 15.73
C PRO A 126 -17.01 -23.15 16.39
N ASP A 127 -16.13 -23.75 15.61
CA ASP A 127 -14.94 -24.47 16.08
C ASP A 127 -13.68 -23.59 16.15
N GLY A 128 -13.79 -22.26 15.80
CA GLY A 128 -12.77 -21.26 16.09
C GLY A 128 -11.87 -20.87 14.93
N TYR A 129 -12.30 -21.03 13.68
CA TYR A 129 -11.66 -20.34 12.56
C TYR A 129 -12.00 -18.85 12.57
N ILE A 130 -11.02 -18.02 12.32
CA ILE A 130 -11.10 -16.56 12.35
C ILE A 130 -10.46 -16.01 11.07
N LEU A 131 -11.15 -15.09 10.40
CA LEU A 131 -10.61 -14.28 9.33
C LEU A 131 -10.02 -12.99 9.88
N THR A 132 -8.90 -12.57 9.30
CA THR A 132 -8.21 -11.31 9.56
C THR A 132 -7.39 -10.88 8.35
N ASN A 133 -6.66 -9.77 8.43
CA ASN A 133 -5.68 -9.40 7.42
C ASN A 133 -4.35 -10.14 7.58
N ASN A 134 -3.65 -10.36 6.45
CA ASN A 134 -2.31 -10.91 6.47
C ASN A 134 -1.34 -10.01 7.26
N HIS A 135 -1.35 -8.69 7.02
CA HIS A 135 -0.43 -7.77 7.71
C HIS A 135 -0.61 -7.75 9.24
N VAL A 136 -1.76 -8.19 9.78
CA VAL A 136 -1.99 -8.29 11.23
C VAL A 136 -1.20 -9.45 11.85
N VAL A 137 -0.96 -10.53 11.10
CA VAL A 137 -0.35 -11.77 11.62
C VAL A 137 0.92 -12.19 10.91
N ALA A 138 1.30 -11.51 9.82
CA ALA A 138 2.48 -11.85 9.03
C ALA A 138 3.75 -11.79 9.88
N GLY A 139 4.57 -12.84 9.82
CA GLY A 139 5.85 -12.92 10.54
C GLY A 139 5.76 -13.01 12.06
N ALA A 140 4.57 -13.07 12.66
CA ALA A 140 4.41 -13.12 14.10
C ALA A 140 4.90 -14.45 14.69
N ASP A 141 5.76 -14.41 15.72
CA ASP A 141 6.18 -15.59 16.49
C ASP A 141 5.04 -16.09 17.39
N LYS A 142 4.17 -15.19 17.83
CA LYS A 142 3.01 -15.51 18.64
C LYS A 142 1.82 -14.64 18.28
N VAL A 143 0.65 -15.27 18.09
CA VAL A 143 -0.63 -14.60 17.88
C VAL A 143 -1.55 -14.94 19.05
N THR A 144 -2.08 -13.92 19.70
CA THR A 144 -3.06 -14.04 20.81
C THR A 144 -4.38 -13.42 20.37
N VAL A 145 -5.47 -14.13 20.57
CA VAL A 145 -6.84 -13.70 20.27
C VAL A 145 -7.62 -13.52 21.55
N ARG A 146 -8.24 -12.36 21.72
CA ARG A 146 -9.17 -12.08 22.80
C ARG A 146 -10.58 -11.95 22.25
N LEU A 147 -11.48 -12.74 22.80
CA LEU A 147 -12.89 -12.75 22.45
C LEU A 147 -13.65 -11.59 23.09
N TYR A 148 -14.88 -11.36 22.63
CA TYR A 148 -15.79 -10.37 23.20
C TYR A 148 -16.07 -10.59 24.69
N ASP A 149 -16.17 -11.85 25.14
CA ASP A 149 -16.36 -12.27 26.53
C ASP A 149 -15.07 -12.22 27.37
N LYS A 150 -13.98 -11.64 26.83
CA LYS A 150 -12.67 -11.45 27.45
C LYS A 150 -11.80 -12.71 27.59
N ARG A 151 -12.26 -13.89 27.15
CA ARG A 151 -11.39 -15.08 27.09
C ARG A 151 -10.26 -14.86 26.09
N GLU A 152 -9.05 -15.32 26.44
CA GLU A 152 -7.86 -15.23 25.61
C GLU A 152 -7.39 -16.61 25.16
N PHE A 153 -6.96 -16.70 23.92
CA PHE A 153 -6.45 -17.92 23.31
C PHE A 153 -5.19 -17.64 22.51
N THR A 154 -4.24 -18.56 22.52
CA THR A 154 -3.17 -18.57 21.53
C THR A 154 -3.74 -19.11 20.22
N ALA A 155 -3.55 -18.38 19.15
CA ALA A 155 -4.01 -18.79 17.82
C ALA A 155 -2.87 -19.41 17.02
N LYS A 156 -3.24 -20.39 16.19
CA LYS A 156 -2.37 -20.94 15.14
C LYS A 156 -2.71 -20.26 13.81
N VAL A 157 -1.71 -19.78 13.10
CA VAL A 157 -1.88 -19.31 11.73
C VAL A 157 -2.09 -20.54 10.84
N VAL A 158 -3.27 -20.63 10.22
CA VAL A 158 -3.63 -21.70 9.28
C VAL A 158 -3.00 -21.46 7.92
N GLY A 159 -3.04 -20.22 7.48
CA GLY A 159 -2.41 -19.77 6.25
C GLY A 159 -2.62 -18.27 6.04
N THR A 160 -1.78 -17.70 5.19
CA THR A 160 -1.79 -16.29 4.83
C THR A 160 -1.71 -16.11 3.33
N ASP A 161 -2.24 -15.00 2.84
CA ASP A 161 -2.15 -14.58 1.46
C ASP A 161 -1.80 -13.10 1.35
N PRO A 162 -0.51 -12.76 1.17
CA PRO A 162 -0.04 -11.39 1.03
C PRO A 162 -0.64 -10.66 -0.17
N ASN A 163 -1.00 -11.38 -1.24
CA ASN A 163 -1.51 -10.78 -2.47
C ASN A 163 -2.94 -10.22 -2.34
N THR A 164 -3.75 -10.74 -1.41
CA THR A 164 -5.09 -10.22 -1.10
C THR A 164 -5.16 -9.61 0.29
N ASP A 165 -4.05 -9.67 1.05
CA ASP A 165 -3.99 -9.26 2.45
C ASP A 165 -5.00 -9.98 3.34
N VAL A 166 -5.25 -11.28 3.09
CA VAL A 166 -6.16 -12.13 3.89
C VAL A 166 -5.38 -13.19 4.65
N ALA A 167 -5.75 -13.45 5.88
CA ALA A 167 -5.23 -14.54 6.70
C ALA A 167 -6.35 -15.30 7.42
N VAL A 168 -6.10 -16.60 7.66
CA VAL A 168 -6.93 -17.46 8.49
C VAL A 168 -6.12 -17.90 9.69
N ILE A 169 -6.67 -17.69 10.88
CA ILE A 169 -6.11 -18.19 12.14
C ILE A 169 -7.12 -19.10 12.84
N LYS A 170 -6.64 -19.95 13.74
CA LYS A 170 -7.46 -20.95 14.45
C LYS A 170 -7.16 -20.89 15.93
N ILE A 171 -8.21 -20.82 16.73
CA ILE A 171 -8.15 -20.99 18.20
C ILE A 171 -8.77 -22.33 18.61
N ASP A 172 -8.32 -22.90 19.70
CA ASP A 172 -8.91 -24.13 20.28
C ASP A 172 -10.07 -23.76 21.21
N ALA A 173 -11.23 -23.50 20.58
CA ALA A 173 -12.49 -23.22 21.28
C ALA A 173 -13.65 -23.76 20.46
N ARG A 174 -14.80 -24.00 21.12
CA ARG A 174 -16.01 -24.54 20.50
C ARG A 174 -17.23 -23.74 20.92
N GLY A 175 -18.29 -23.86 20.13
CA GLY A 175 -19.56 -23.18 20.41
C GLY A 175 -19.47 -21.66 20.29
N LEU A 176 -18.54 -21.16 19.46
CA LEU A 176 -18.33 -19.74 19.24
C LEU A 176 -19.39 -19.15 18.30
N PRO A 177 -19.79 -17.88 18.51
CA PRO A 177 -20.66 -17.18 17.56
C PRO A 177 -19.89 -16.92 16.27
N GLY A 178 -20.47 -17.26 15.13
CA GLY A 178 -19.91 -16.96 13.80
C GLY A 178 -20.74 -15.89 13.09
N VAL A 179 -20.13 -15.18 12.15
CA VAL A 179 -20.82 -14.21 11.29
C VAL A 179 -21.43 -14.85 10.05
N GLY A 180 -22.52 -14.27 9.56
CA GLY A 180 -23.06 -14.58 8.23
C GLY A 180 -22.36 -13.80 7.13
N PHE A 181 -22.08 -14.45 5.99
CA PHE A 181 -21.48 -13.79 4.83
C PHE A 181 -22.55 -13.21 3.91
N GLY A 182 -22.36 -11.96 3.48
CA GLY A 182 -23.10 -11.32 2.42
C GLY A 182 -22.41 -11.48 1.07
N ASN A 183 -23.13 -11.19 0.00
CA ASN A 183 -22.58 -11.14 -1.34
C ASN A 183 -22.02 -9.74 -1.63
N SER A 184 -20.70 -9.58 -1.61
CA SER A 184 -20.02 -8.29 -1.87
C SER A 184 -20.24 -7.77 -3.30
N ASP A 185 -20.48 -8.67 -4.28
CA ASP A 185 -20.69 -8.25 -5.66
C ASP A 185 -22.05 -7.55 -5.82
N SER A 186 -23.04 -7.93 -5.02
CA SER A 186 -24.37 -7.31 -5.02
C SER A 186 -24.46 -6.03 -4.19
N ALA A 187 -23.46 -5.68 -3.40
CA ALA A 187 -23.42 -4.44 -2.66
C ALA A 187 -23.39 -3.25 -3.61
N ARG A 188 -24.22 -2.23 -3.35
CA ARG A 188 -24.37 -1.04 -4.20
C ARG A 188 -23.78 0.19 -3.52
N VAL A 189 -23.21 1.08 -4.31
CA VAL A 189 -22.81 2.41 -3.83
C VAL A 189 -24.02 3.13 -3.21
N GLY A 190 -23.82 3.71 -2.03
CA GLY A 190 -24.87 4.34 -1.23
C GLY A 190 -25.52 3.42 -0.19
N GLU A 191 -25.28 2.10 -0.19
CA GLU A 191 -25.77 1.21 0.87
C GLU A 191 -25.05 1.45 2.18
N TRP A 192 -25.83 1.50 3.28
CA TRP A 192 -25.29 1.67 4.62
C TRP A 192 -24.50 0.45 5.09
N VAL A 193 -23.38 0.73 5.73
CA VAL A 193 -22.47 -0.29 6.30
C VAL A 193 -21.97 0.12 7.69
N LEU A 194 -21.60 -0.88 8.47
CA LEU A 194 -20.92 -0.70 9.75
C LEU A 194 -19.54 -1.37 9.67
N ALA A 195 -18.50 -0.65 10.06
CA ALA A 195 -17.18 -1.22 10.28
C ALA A 195 -17.02 -1.48 11.78
N ILE A 196 -16.64 -2.71 12.13
CA ILE A 196 -16.48 -3.13 13.53
C ILE A 196 -15.04 -3.59 13.74
N GLY A 197 -14.45 -3.18 14.88
CA GLY A 197 -13.07 -3.55 15.16
C GLY A 197 -12.54 -2.99 16.47
N ASN A 198 -11.22 -2.99 16.61
CA ASN A 198 -10.52 -2.64 17.84
C ASN A 198 -9.49 -1.53 17.58
N PRO A 199 -9.92 -0.30 17.20
CA PRO A 199 -9.02 0.78 16.87
C PRO A 199 -8.15 1.16 18.06
N LEU A 200 -6.88 1.48 17.80
CA LEU A 200 -5.93 1.96 18.82
C LEU A 200 -5.73 1.00 20.01
N GLY A 201 -6.03 -0.30 19.83
CA GLY A 201 -5.78 -1.33 20.83
C GLY A 201 -6.94 -1.62 21.77
N GLU A 202 -6.63 -2.23 22.91
CA GLU A 202 -7.58 -2.85 23.82
C GLU A 202 -8.58 -1.86 24.48
N ALA A 203 -8.14 -0.62 24.72
CA ALA A 203 -8.98 0.40 25.35
C ALA A 203 -10.21 0.79 24.50
N PHE A 204 -10.13 0.61 23.20
CA PHE A 204 -11.19 0.94 22.24
C PHE A 204 -11.73 -0.32 21.53
N ALA A 205 -11.64 -1.48 22.21
CA ALA A 205 -12.09 -2.74 21.65
C ALA A 205 -13.59 -2.71 21.32
N PHE A 206 -13.96 -3.40 20.23
CA PHE A 206 -15.34 -3.56 19.76
C PHE A 206 -16.05 -2.24 19.39
N THR A 207 -15.28 -1.27 18.90
CA THR A 207 -15.81 -0.01 18.36
C THR A 207 -16.60 -0.28 17.08
N VAL A 208 -17.72 0.42 16.93
CA VAL A 208 -18.57 0.39 15.74
C VAL A 208 -18.57 1.78 15.11
N THR A 209 -18.30 1.85 13.82
CA THR A 209 -18.45 3.06 13.01
C THR A 209 -19.41 2.79 11.87
N ALA A 210 -20.16 3.80 11.44
CA ALA A 210 -21.14 3.69 10.37
C ALA A 210 -20.80 4.62 9.20
N GLY A 211 -21.17 4.22 8.02
CA GLY A 211 -21.01 4.95 6.78
C GLY A 211 -21.72 4.23 5.64
N ILE A 212 -21.31 4.51 4.41
CA ILE A 212 -21.88 3.88 3.21
C ILE A 212 -20.78 3.20 2.37
N VAL A 213 -21.18 2.37 1.45
CA VAL A 213 -20.34 1.96 0.33
C VAL A 213 -20.14 3.18 -0.57
N SER A 214 -18.95 3.77 -0.56
CA SER A 214 -18.66 4.99 -1.32
C SER A 214 -18.27 4.70 -2.77
N ALA A 215 -17.57 3.57 -3.01
CA ALA A 215 -17.18 3.08 -4.34
C ALA A 215 -16.84 1.59 -4.28
N LYS A 216 -16.70 0.97 -5.45
CA LYS A 216 -16.25 -0.43 -5.64
C LYS A 216 -15.25 -0.51 -6.77
N GLY A 217 -14.47 -1.58 -6.84
CA GLY A 217 -13.52 -1.81 -7.92
C GLY A 217 -12.29 -0.89 -7.88
N ARG A 218 -11.92 -0.37 -6.70
CA ARG A 218 -10.76 0.51 -6.57
C ARG A 218 -9.44 -0.27 -6.58
N LEU A 219 -8.47 0.29 -7.31
CA LEU A 219 -7.06 -0.07 -7.24
C LEU A 219 -6.33 0.97 -6.39
N LEU A 220 -5.62 0.52 -5.39
CA LEU A 220 -4.83 1.38 -4.51
C LEU A 220 -3.35 1.14 -4.78
N ALA A 221 -2.71 2.01 -5.54
CA ALA A 221 -1.32 1.88 -5.95
C ALA A 221 -0.34 1.71 -4.76
N GLY A 222 -0.62 2.36 -3.63
CA GLY A 222 0.21 2.26 -2.41
C GLY A 222 0.08 0.94 -1.64
N LEU A 223 -0.93 0.10 -1.92
CA LEU A 223 -1.12 -1.21 -1.28
C LEU A 223 -0.63 -2.37 -2.15
N GLN A 224 -0.11 -2.09 -3.34
CA GLN A 224 0.49 -3.12 -4.20
C GLN A 224 1.89 -3.46 -3.70
N GLN A 225 2.00 -4.40 -2.78
CA GLN A 225 3.29 -4.91 -2.32
C GLN A 225 3.84 -6.04 -3.20
N THR A 226 3.01 -6.61 -4.08
CA THR A 226 3.40 -7.73 -4.94
C THR A 226 2.88 -7.56 -6.36
N ARG A 227 3.59 -8.14 -7.33
CA ARG A 227 3.21 -8.15 -8.75
C ARG A 227 1.86 -8.84 -9.03
N TYR A 228 1.42 -9.72 -8.15
CA TYR A 228 0.20 -10.51 -8.28
C TYR A 228 -0.89 -10.08 -7.31
N ALA A 229 -0.80 -8.85 -6.76
CA ALA A 229 -1.82 -8.31 -5.89
C ALA A 229 -3.17 -8.25 -6.62
N ILE A 230 -4.21 -8.78 -5.98
CA ILE A 230 -5.58 -8.74 -6.48
C ILE A 230 -6.35 -7.75 -5.63
N GLN A 231 -6.77 -6.68 -6.25
CA GLN A 231 -7.51 -5.62 -5.59
C GLN A 231 -8.85 -5.41 -6.32
N ASP A 232 -9.92 -5.54 -5.58
CA ASP A 232 -11.28 -5.13 -5.98
C ASP A 232 -11.93 -4.46 -4.76
N ILE A 233 -11.27 -3.39 -4.31
CA ILE A 233 -11.50 -2.81 -3.00
C ILE A 233 -12.86 -2.12 -2.92
N ILE A 234 -13.61 -2.36 -1.82
CA ILE A 234 -14.77 -1.58 -1.41
C ILE A 234 -14.27 -0.35 -0.67
N GLN A 235 -14.62 0.83 -1.15
CA GLN A 235 -14.39 2.09 -0.45
C GLN A 235 -15.58 2.42 0.43
N THR A 236 -15.33 2.93 1.65
CA THR A 236 -16.36 3.38 2.59
C THR A 236 -15.93 4.65 3.31
N ASP A 237 -16.88 5.45 3.76
CA ASP A 237 -16.67 6.56 4.68
C ASP A 237 -16.97 6.19 6.14
N ALA A 238 -17.29 4.92 6.44
CA ALA A 238 -17.22 4.41 7.79
C ALA A 238 -15.78 4.55 8.32
N ALA A 239 -15.60 5.18 9.48
CA ALA A 239 -14.27 5.50 10.00
C ALA A 239 -13.46 4.23 10.30
N ILE A 240 -12.38 4.03 9.55
CA ILE A 240 -11.40 2.96 9.75
C ILE A 240 -10.11 3.59 10.26
N ASN A 241 -9.59 3.08 11.38
CA ASN A 241 -8.34 3.50 11.98
C ASN A 241 -7.44 2.28 12.25
N PRO A 242 -6.12 2.45 12.47
CA PRO A 242 -5.23 1.36 12.85
C PRO A 242 -5.82 0.55 14.01
N GLY A 243 -5.90 -0.79 13.83
CA GLY A 243 -6.55 -1.73 14.73
C GLY A 243 -7.93 -2.20 14.29
N ASN A 244 -8.67 -1.46 13.45
CA ASN A 244 -9.87 -1.98 12.78
C ASN A 244 -9.53 -2.99 11.67
N SER A 245 -8.30 -2.95 11.16
CA SER A 245 -7.81 -3.91 10.15
C SER A 245 -8.08 -5.34 10.59
N GLY A 246 -8.64 -6.14 9.68
CA GLY A 246 -9.07 -7.52 9.91
C GLY A 246 -10.49 -7.67 10.47
N GLY A 247 -11.12 -6.60 10.97
CA GLY A 247 -12.51 -6.61 11.41
C GLY A 247 -13.50 -6.62 10.24
N PRO A 248 -14.78 -6.97 10.48
CA PRO A 248 -15.79 -7.04 9.45
C PRO A 248 -16.33 -5.66 9.05
N LEU A 249 -16.61 -5.49 7.74
CA LEU A 249 -17.52 -4.50 7.20
C LEU A 249 -18.85 -5.19 6.94
N VAL A 250 -19.92 -4.76 7.61
CA VAL A 250 -21.23 -5.43 7.56
C VAL A 250 -22.31 -4.53 6.96
N ASN A 251 -23.26 -5.12 6.26
CA ASN A 251 -24.45 -4.43 5.79
C ASN A 251 -25.53 -4.34 6.89
N ILE A 252 -26.61 -3.61 6.63
CA ILE A 252 -27.74 -3.44 7.56
C ILE A 252 -28.52 -4.74 7.86
N ARG A 253 -28.19 -5.86 7.21
CA ARG A 253 -28.72 -7.19 7.50
C ARG A 253 -27.82 -8.01 8.43
N GLY A 254 -26.73 -7.41 8.94
CA GLY A 254 -25.75 -8.08 9.78
C GLY A 254 -24.83 -9.06 9.03
N GLN A 255 -24.79 -8.99 7.70
CA GLN A 255 -23.96 -9.86 6.87
C GLN A 255 -22.63 -9.16 6.55
N VAL A 256 -21.52 -9.88 6.69
CA VAL A 256 -20.20 -9.38 6.35
C VAL A 256 -20.05 -9.29 4.83
N ILE A 257 -19.80 -8.10 4.32
CA ILE A 257 -19.57 -7.82 2.91
C ILE A 257 -18.10 -7.50 2.60
N GLY A 258 -17.25 -7.33 3.62
CA GLY A 258 -15.83 -7.08 3.45
C GLY A 258 -15.03 -7.22 4.74
N ILE A 259 -13.70 -7.20 4.59
CA ILE A 259 -12.72 -7.15 5.69
C ILE A 259 -12.11 -5.75 5.69
N ASN A 260 -12.25 -4.99 6.77
CA ASN A 260 -11.59 -3.68 6.92
C ASN A 260 -10.08 -3.87 6.79
N SER A 261 -9.40 -3.12 5.93
CA SER A 261 -7.98 -3.37 5.66
C SER A 261 -7.12 -2.12 5.79
N ALA A 262 -7.48 -1.03 5.12
CA ALA A 262 -6.59 0.12 4.96
C ALA A 262 -7.34 1.45 4.98
N ILE A 263 -6.55 2.52 5.06
CA ILE A 263 -6.97 3.90 4.86
C ILE A 263 -6.05 4.57 3.83
N ALA A 264 -6.60 5.47 3.00
CA ALA A 264 -5.77 6.42 2.26
C ALA A 264 -5.57 7.65 3.14
N SER A 265 -4.38 7.81 3.68
CA SER A 265 -4.06 8.89 4.61
C SER A 265 -2.56 9.16 4.62
N GLU A 266 -2.19 10.44 4.55
CA GLU A 266 -0.79 10.88 4.74
C GLU A 266 -0.37 10.86 6.20
N THR A 267 -1.33 10.95 7.12
CA THR A 267 -1.08 11.02 8.57
C THR A 267 -1.16 9.65 9.27
N GLY A 268 -1.60 8.59 8.57
CA GLY A 268 -1.87 7.28 9.14
C GLY A 268 -3.20 7.18 9.92
N PHE A 269 -4.02 8.25 9.98
CA PHE A 269 -5.35 8.26 10.57
C PHE A 269 -6.44 8.48 9.53
N TYR A 270 -7.67 8.09 9.85
CA TYR A 270 -8.83 8.25 8.97
C TYR A 270 -9.02 9.68 8.48
N ALA A 271 -9.08 9.83 7.16
CA ALA A 271 -9.26 11.10 6.46
C ALA A 271 -10.48 11.10 5.50
N GLY A 272 -11.50 10.32 5.81
CA GLY A 272 -12.72 10.18 4.97
C GLY A 272 -12.68 9.02 3.98
N TYR A 273 -11.58 8.26 3.91
CA TYR A 273 -11.40 7.16 2.97
C TYR A 273 -11.00 5.89 3.71
N GLY A 274 -11.94 4.99 3.91
CA GLY A 274 -11.71 3.64 4.40
C GLY A 274 -11.83 2.62 3.27
N PHE A 275 -11.15 1.49 3.41
CA PHE A 275 -11.11 0.44 2.39
C PHE A 275 -11.29 -0.93 3.01
N ALA A 276 -12.05 -1.78 2.31
CA ALA A 276 -12.29 -3.15 2.74
C ALA A 276 -12.11 -4.13 1.57
N ILE A 277 -11.55 -5.29 1.89
CA ILE A 277 -11.42 -6.43 0.96
C ILE A 277 -12.80 -7.07 0.80
N PRO A 278 -13.33 -7.26 -0.44
CA PRO A 278 -14.65 -7.86 -0.64
C PRO A 278 -14.76 -9.27 -0.06
N MET A 279 -15.91 -9.58 0.55
CA MET A 279 -16.12 -10.87 1.21
C MET A 279 -16.09 -12.06 0.26
N ASN A 280 -16.59 -11.92 -0.98
CA ASN A 280 -16.53 -13.00 -1.99
C ASN A 280 -15.08 -13.39 -2.30
N LEU A 281 -14.20 -12.38 -2.45
CA LEU A 281 -12.75 -12.59 -2.61
C LEU A 281 -12.15 -13.26 -1.38
N ALA A 282 -12.40 -12.69 -0.19
CA ALA A 282 -11.88 -13.22 1.08
C ALA A 282 -12.33 -14.66 1.35
N ARG A 283 -13.57 -15.02 1.02
CA ARG A 283 -14.11 -16.38 1.14
C ARG A 283 -13.37 -17.37 0.24
N THR A 284 -13.12 -17.00 -1.02
CA THR A 284 -12.39 -17.87 -1.96
C THR A 284 -10.97 -18.14 -1.47
N VAL A 285 -10.31 -17.12 -0.93
CA VAL A 285 -8.98 -17.24 -0.31
C VAL A 285 -9.05 -18.11 0.96
N MET A 286 -9.99 -17.84 1.86
CA MET A 286 -10.22 -18.60 3.08
C MET A 286 -10.40 -20.10 2.81
N ASP A 287 -11.25 -20.46 1.83
CA ASP A 287 -11.53 -21.85 1.49
C ASP A 287 -10.25 -22.59 1.05
N GLN A 288 -9.34 -21.91 0.33
CA GLN A 288 -8.06 -22.49 -0.06
C GLN A 288 -7.09 -22.59 1.12
N LEU A 289 -6.99 -21.53 1.94
CA LEU A 289 -6.12 -21.52 3.12
C LEU A 289 -6.50 -22.61 4.13
N VAL A 290 -7.80 -22.82 4.36
CA VAL A 290 -8.28 -23.88 5.27
C VAL A 290 -7.97 -25.27 4.71
N LYS A 291 -8.09 -25.47 3.38
CA LYS A 291 -7.87 -26.77 2.75
C LYS A 291 -6.40 -27.13 2.59
N THR A 292 -5.57 -26.18 2.19
CA THR A 292 -4.21 -26.45 1.72
C THR A 292 -3.13 -25.62 2.41
N GLY A 293 -3.51 -24.67 3.26
CA GLY A 293 -2.60 -23.72 3.93
C GLY A 293 -2.03 -22.65 3.00
N ARG A 294 -2.37 -22.66 1.73
CA ARG A 294 -1.84 -21.73 0.71
C ARG A 294 -2.87 -21.42 -0.37
N VAL A 295 -2.71 -20.29 -1.06
CA VAL A 295 -3.53 -19.91 -2.20
C VAL A 295 -2.78 -20.21 -3.49
N GLU A 296 -3.40 -20.99 -4.36
CA GLU A 296 -2.90 -21.24 -5.71
C GLU A 296 -3.58 -20.27 -6.68
N ARG A 297 -2.79 -19.63 -7.53
CA ARG A 297 -3.27 -18.69 -8.54
C ARG A 297 -2.95 -19.17 -9.93
N ALA A 298 -3.88 -18.91 -10.82
CA ALA A 298 -3.68 -19.09 -12.25
C ALA A 298 -3.38 -17.73 -12.92
N VAL A 299 -2.58 -17.75 -13.98
CA VAL A 299 -2.21 -16.58 -14.75
C VAL A 299 -2.27 -16.84 -16.25
N MET A 300 -2.57 -15.80 -17.02
CA MET A 300 -2.46 -15.79 -18.48
C MET A 300 -1.06 -15.41 -18.97
N GLY A 301 -0.23 -14.86 -18.11
CA GLY A 301 1.14 -14.48 -18.44
C GLY A 301 1.23 -13.21 -19.29
N VAL A 302 0.44 -12.19 -18.99
CA VAL A 302 0.41 -10.88 -19.66
C VAL A 302 0.63 -9.73 -18.67
N SER A 303 1.22 -8.65 -19.17
CA SER A 303 1.18 -7.31 -18.57
C SER A 303 -0.02 -6.58 -19.15
N ILE A 304 -0.76 -5.85 -18.32
CA ILE A 304 -2.06 -5.28 -18.66
C ILE A 304 -2.29 -3.91 -18.01
N HIS A 305 -3.14 -3.10 -18.64
CA HIS A 305 -3.71 -1.90 -18.04
C HIS A 305 -5.17 -1.71 -18.44
N ASP A 306 -5.91 -0.86 -17.73
CA ASP A 306 -7.30 -0.53 -18.08
C ASP A 306 -7.35 0.25 -19.39
N ALA A 307 -8.30 -0.11 -20.27
CA ALA A 307 -8.47 0.56 -21.55
C ALA A 307 -8.80 2.05 -21.34
N ARG A 308 -8.19 2.91 -22.15
CA ARG A 308 -8.42 4.34 -22.24
C ARG A 308 -9.26 4.67 -23.47
N GLN A 309 -9.54 5.97 -23.66
CA GLN A 309 -10.33 6.42 -24.81
C GLN A 309 -9.69 6.01 -26.14
N GLU A 310 -8.37 6.19 -26.26
CA GLU A 310 -7.63 5.87 -27.47
C GLU A 310 -7.66 4.38 -27.81
N ASP A 311 -7.66 3.52 -26.77
CA ASP A 311 -7.74 2.06 -26.91
C ASP A 311 -9.14 1.67 -27.37
N ALA A 312 -10.17 2.26 -26.75
CA ALA A 312 -11.57 2.03 -27.12
C ALA A 312 -11.84 2.44 -28.58
N ASP A 313 -11.33 3.60 -29.00
CA ASP A 313 -11.45 4.10 -30.37
C ASP A 313 -10.74 3.17 -31.37
N ALA A 314 -9.54 2.68 -31.04
CA ALA A 314 -8.75 1.81 -31.90
C ALA A 314 -9.41 0.45 -32.17
N VAL A 315 -10.21 -0.06 -31.22
CA VAL A 315 -10.92 -1.35 -31.34
C VAL A 315 -12.44 -1.17 -31.58
N GLY A 316 -12.92 0.06 -31.73
CA GLY A 316 -14.33 0.35 -32.06
C GLY A 316 -15.31 0.14 -30.91
N LEU A 317 -14.87 0.26 -29.65
CA LEU A 317 -15.74 0.23 -28.48
C LEU A 317 -16.54 1.55 -28.37
N LYS A 318 -17.84 1.43 -28.08
CA LYS A 318 -18.73 2.59 -27.87
C LYS A 318 -18.59 3.22 -26.49
N GLN A 319 -18.10 2.48 -25.54
CA GLN A 319 -17.86 2.89 -24.15
C GLN A 319 -16.46 2.42 -23.74
N ILE A 320 -15.77 3.23 -22.95
CA ILE A 320 -14.47 2.87 -22.39
C ILE A 320 -14.67 1.70 -21.42
N GLY A 321 -13.98 0.59 -21.66
CA GLY A 321 -14.01 -0.59 -20.83
C GLY A 321 -13.13 -1.68 -21.42
N GLY A 322 -12.82 -2.69 -20.61
CA GLY A 322 -11.90 -3.76 -20.97
C GLY A 322 -10.47 -3.50 -20.51
N VAL A 323 -9.61 -4.47 -20.80
CA VAL A 323 -8.23 -4.50 -20.34
C VAL A 323 -7.30 -4.73 -21.52
N VAL A 324 -6.37 -3.80 -21.73
CA VAL A 324 -5.38 -3.84 -22.81
C VAL A 324 -4.25 -4.79 -22.44
N VAL A 325 -3.82 -5.60 -23.37
CA VAL A 325 -2.62 -6.42 -23.26
C VAL A 325 -1.42 -5.62 -23.76
N ASP A 326 -0.50 -5.27 -22.84
CA ASP A 326 0.73 -4.52 -23.15
C ASP A 326 1.81 -5.42 -23.73
N SER A 327 2.08 -6.52 -23.04
CA SER A 327 3.16 -7.43 -23.36
C SER A 327 2.96 -8.80 -22.70
N TYR A 328 3.80 -9.75 -23.05
CA TYR A 328 3.85 -11.04 -22.38
C TYR A 328 4.86 -10.99 -21.22
N THR A 329 4.54 -11.67 -20.11
CA THR A 329 5.44 -11.75 -18.94
C THR A 329 6.62 -12.71 -19.17
N SER A 330 6.50 -13.61 -20.16
CA SER A 330 7.55 -14.54 -20.58
C SER A 330 7.28 -15.05 -21.99
N ASP A 331 8.31 -15.61 -22.65
CA ASP A 331 8.17 -16.24 -23.96
C ASP A 331 7.22 -17.45 -23.94
N ASP A 332 7.05 -18.10 -22.79
CA ASP A 332 6.18 -19.26 -22.58
C ASP A 332 4.76 -18.87 -22.11
N SER A 333 4.37 -17.59 -22.29
CA SER A 333 3.08 -17.07 -21.87
C SER A 333 1.90 -17.88 -22.41
N PRO A 334 0.94 -18.31 -21.56
CA PRO A 334 -0.32 -18.93 -22.00
C PRO A 334 -1.11 -18.10 -23.00
N ALA A 335 -1.21 -16.80 -22.80
CA ALA A 335 -1.91 -15.88 -23.70
C ALA A 335 -1.25 -15.85 -25.08
N ARG A 336 0.08 -15.84 -25.16
CA ARG A 336 0.84 -15.90 -26.41
C ARG A 336 0.54 -17.19 -27.18
N LYS A 337 0.56 -18.32 -26.46
CA LYS A 337 0.24 -19.65 -27.05
C LYS A 337 -1.18 -19.73 -27.59
N ALA A 338 -2.12 -19.04 -26.94
CA ALA A 338 -3.52 -18.97 -27.36
C ALA A 338 -3.77 -17.98 -28.49
N GLY A 339 -2.77 -17.16 -28.89
CA GLY A 339 -2.87 -16.19 -29.98
C GLY A 339 -3.48 -14.83 -29.59
N ILE A 340 -3.54 -14.50 -28.30
CA ILE A 340 -3.75 -13.13 -27.82
C ILE A 340 -2.50 -12.32 -28.15
N GLN A 341 -2.65 -11.08 -28.62
CA GLN A 341 -1.56 -10.23 -29.06
C GLN A 341 -1.46 -8.95 -28.22
N PRO A 342 -0.26 -8.36 -28.06
CA PRO A 342 -0.14 -7.01 -27.54
C PRO A 342 -1.01 -6.03 -28.35
N GLY A 343 -1.74 -5.16 -27.66
CA GLY A 343 -2.74 -4.27 -28.24
C GLY A 343 -4.16 -4.85 -28.34
N ASP A 344 -4.38 -6.15 -28.06
CA ASP A 344 -5.73 -6.69 -27.90
C ASP A 344 -6.38 -6.14 -26.63
N VAL A 345 -7.68 -5.81 -26.69
CA VAL A 345 -8.48 -5.40 -25.52
C VAL A 345 -9.35 -6.57 -25.09
N ILE A 346 -9.09 -7.10 -23.89
CA ILE A 346 -9.89 -8.16 -23.28
C ILE A 346 -11.21 -7.57 -22.77
N VAL A 347 -12.33 -8.07 -23.26
CA VAL A 347 -13.68 -7.55 -22.92
C VAL A 347 -14.57 -8.59 -22.24
N ALA A 348 -14.21 -9.87 -22.25
CA ALA A 348 -14.92 -10.90 -21.49
C ALA A 348 -14.02 -12.10 -21.19
N VAL A 349 -14.33 -12.81 -20.10
CA VAL A 349 -13.77 -14.12 -19.73
C VAL A 349 -14.91 -15.06 -19.40
N ASP A 350 -14.94 -16.26 -20.02
CA ASP A 350 -16.03 -17.24 -19.89
C ASP A 350 -17.42 -16.62 -20.12
N GLY A 351 -17.54 -15.75 -21.14
CA GLY A 351 -18.76 -15.02 -21.49
C GLY A 351 -19.16 -13.91 -20.52
N GLN A 352 -18.43 -13.71 -19.44
CA GLN A 352 -18.70 -12.66 -18.45
C GLN A 352 -17.94 -11.38 -18.80
N PRO A 353 -18.59 -10.19 -18.85
CA PRO A 353 -17.93 -8.93 -19.20
C PRO A 353 -16.76 -8.61 -18.29
N VAL A 354 -15.72 -7.99 -18.83
CA VAL A 354 -14.55 -7.45 -18.13
C VAL A 354 -14.41 -5.99 -18.52
N ASP A 355 -14.59 -5.09 -17.55
CA ASP A 355 -14.53 -3.65 -17.75
C ASP A 355 -13.19 -3.04 -17.28
N ASN A 356 -12.50 -3.75 -16.37
CA ASN A 356 -11.27 -3.26 -15.75
C ASN A 356 -10.35 -4.40 -15.28
N THR A 357 -9.11 -4.06 -14.94
CA THR A 357 -8.08 -5.00 -14.48
C THR A 357 -8.48 -5.83 -13.25
N PRO A 358 -9.10 -5.27 -12.19
CA PRO A 358 -9.58 -6.06 -11.05
C PRO A 358 -10.51 -7.19 -11.44
N GLN A 359 -11.50 -6.91 -12.30
CA GLN A 359 -12.44 -7.92 -12.76
C GLN A 359 -11.74 -9.05 -13.54
N LEU A 360 -10.79 -8.69 -14.42
CA LEU A 360 -10.00 -9.68 -15.15
C LEU A 360 -9.19 -10.55 -14.19
N GLN A 361 -8.48 -9.92 -13.25
CA GLN A 361 -7.66 -10.64 -12.27
C GLN A 361 -8.50 -11.62 -11.44
N GLN A 362 -9.65 -11.20 -10.93
CA GLN A 362 -10.54 -12.08 -10.16
C GLN A 362 -11.01 -13.29 -10.98
N ARG A 363 -11.41 -13.07 -12.24
CA ARG A 363 -11.93 -14.15 -13.10
C ARG A 363 -10.88 -15.19 -13.44
N VAL A 364 -9.61 -14.79 -13.49
CA VAL A 364 -8.48 -15.65 -13.88
C VAL A 364 -7.76 -16.24 -12.67
N ALA A 365 -7.45 -15.44 -11.66
CA ALA A 365 -6.53 -15.83 -10.58
C ALA A 365 -7.05 -16.98 -9.71
N PHE A 366 -8.37 -17.11 -9.56
CA PHE A 366 -8.99 -18.15 -8.73
C PHE A 366 -9.39 -19.41 -9.49
N LYS A 367 -9.13 -19.45 -10.78
CA LYS A 367 -9.17 -20.68 -11.57
C LYS A 367 -8.02 -21.61 -11.16
N LYS A 368 -8.14 -22.88 -11.51
CA LYS A 368 -7.06 -23.84 -11.25
C LYS A 368 -5.96 -23.69 -12.29
N PRO A 369 -4.67 -23.76 -11.91
CA PRO A 369 -3.59 -23.91 -12.87
C PRO A 369 -3.85 -25.11 -13.78
N GLY A 370 -3.71 -24.91 -15.09
CA GLY A 370 -4.03 -25.92 -16.13
C GLY A 370 -5.48 -25.90 -16.61
N GLU A 371 -6.38 -25.18 -15.95
CA GLU A 371 -7.76 -24.95 -16.41
C GLU A 371 -7.75 -24.06 -17.66
N THR A 372 -8.73 -24.25 -18.53
CA THR A 372 -8.94 -23.45 -19.74
C THR A 372 -10.03 -22.43 -19.52
N VAL A 373 -9.83 -21.22 -20.02
CA VAL A 373 -10.81 -20.14 -20.01
C VAL A 373 -11.02 -19.61 -21.42
N GLU A 374 -12.25 -19.22 -21.74
CA GLU A 374 -12.56 -18.54 -22.99
C GLU A 374 -12.37 -17.03 -22.80
N VAL A 375 -11.42 -16.45 -23.53
CA VAL A 375 -11.12 -15.02 -23.49
C VAL A 375 -11.60 -14.36 -24.77
N THR A 376 -12.51 -13.39 -24.65
CA THR A 376 -12.96 -12.58 -25.77
C THR A 376 -12.13 -11.30 -25.82
N VAL A 377 -11.47 -11.08 -26.95
CA VAL A 377 -10.66 -9.89 -27.22
C VAL A 377 -11.23 -9.11 -28.40
N LEU A 378 -11.01 -7.81 -28.37
CA LEU A 378 -11.18 -6.93 -29.53
C LEU A 378 -9.80 -6.50 -30.01
N ARG A 379 -9.56 -6.61 -31.29
CA ARG A 379 -8.32 -6.26 -31.97
C ARG A 379 -8.47 -4.96 -32.74
N GLN A 380 -7.36 -4.32 -33.05
CA GLN A 380 -7.35 -3.10 -33.86
C GLN A 380 -8.20 -3.29 -35.14
N GLY A 381 -9.07 -2.29 -35.41
CA GLY A 381 -10.03 -2.37 -36.50
C GLY A 381 -11.36 -3.04 -36.14
N GLY A 382 -11.60 -3.39 -34.86
CA GLY A 382 -12.90 -3.90 -34.39
C GLY A 382 -13.12 -5.41 -34.56
N GLU A 383 -12.08 -6.17 -34.92
CA GLU A 383 -12.18 -7.63 -35.01
C GLU A 383 -12.40 -8.24 -33.62
N LYS A 384 -13.55 -8.92 -33.44
CA LYS A 384 -13.85 -9.64 -32.20
C LYS A 384 -13.40 -11.09 -32.34
N LYS A 385 -12.55 -11.53 -31.40
CA LYS A 385 -12.04 -12.91 -31.39
C LYS A 385 -12.22 -13.53 -30.01
N THR A 386 -12.66 -14.79 -29.96
CA THR A 386 -12.68 -15.59 -28.72
C THR A 386 -11.61 -16.68 -28.86
N VAL A 387 -10.74 -16.76 -27.86
CA VAL A 387 -9.64 -17.73 -27.81
C VAL A 387 -9.68 -18.50 -26.50
N THR A 388 -9.30 -19.78 -26.55
CA THR A 388 -9.19 -20.64 -25.38
C THR A 388 -7.77 -20.57 -24.83
N VAL A 389 -7.63 -20.06 -23.61
CA VAL A 389 -6.34 -19.93 -22.91
C VAL A 389 -6.23 -20.99 -21.84
N ARG A 390 -5.21 -21.84 -21.89
CA ARG A 390 -4.86 -22.77 -20.82
C ARG A 390 -3.98 -22.06 -19.81
N LEU A 391 -4.52 -21.80 -18.62
CA LEU A 391 -3.87 -21.02 -17.59
C LEU A 391 -2.63 -21.71 -17.01
N ALA A 392 -1.57 -20.95 -16.74
CA ALA A 392 -0.40 -21.42 -16.01
C ALA A 392 -0.56 -21.15 -14.49
N ARG A 393 0.26 -21.81 -13.69
CA ARG A 393 0.41 -21.47 -12.26
C ARG A 393 1.16 -20.14 -12.15
N ALA A 394 0.67 -19.21 -11.31
CA ALA A 394 1.45 -18.05 -10.93
C ALA A 394 2.73 -18.53 -10.20
N PRO A 395 3.90 -17.92 -10.46
CA PRO A 395 5.09 -18.18 -9.68
C PRO A 395 4.80 -17.93 -8.20
N SER A 396 5.20 -18.87 -7.32
CA SER A 396 5.14 -18.65 -5.87
C SER A 396 6.23 -17.65 -5.44
N GLU A 397 6.10 -17.08 -4.24
CA GLU A 397 7.18 -16.24 -3.69
C GLU A 397 8.48 -17.03 -3.60
N ALA A 398 8.43 -18.32 -3.19
CA ALA A 398 9.57 -19.20 -3.20
C ALA A 398 10.14 -19.42 -4.61
N ASP A 399 9.29 -19.58 -5.64
CA ASP A 399 9.73 -19.68 -7.03
C ASP A 399 10.29 -18.35 -7.53
N SER A 400 9.75 -17.23 -7.05
CA SER A 400 10.23 -15.88 -7.35
C SER A 400 11.56 -15.59 -6.67
N GLU A 401 11.77 -16.06 -5.44
CA GLU A 401 13.06 -16.01 -4.74
C GLU A 401 14.09 -16.94 -5.38
N VAL A 402 13.70 -18.16 -5.79
CA VAL A 402 14.56 -19.08 -6.55
C VAL A 402 14.86 -18.52 -7.93
N ALA A 403 13.89 -17.92 -8.61
CA ALA A 403 14.10 -17.22 -9.89
C ALA A 403 14.94 -15.93 -9.70
N ALA A 404 14.77 -15.21 -8.60
CA ALA A 404 15.62 -14.09 -8.22
C ALA A 404 17.01 -14.57 -7.80
N ALA A 405 17.13 -15.70 -7.10
CA ALA A 405 18.40 -16.37 -6.79
C ALA A 405 19.05 -16.96 -8.05
N ALA A 406 18.27 -17.56 -8.96
CA ALA A 406 18.76 -18.03 -10.26
C ALA A 406 19.11 -16.85 -11.22
N SER A 407 18.41 -15.74 -11.13
CA SER A 407 18.79 -14.48 -11.80
C SER A 407 19.96 -13.80 -11.09
N LYS A 408 20.09 -13.94 -9.76
CA LYS A 408 21.33 -13.63 -9.03
C LYS A 408 22.46 -14.54 -9.44
N SER A 409 22.25 -15.85 -9.58
CA SER A 409 23.25 -16.79 -10.10
C SER A 409 23.65 -16.53 -11.56
N LYS A 410 22.72 -16.06 -12.41
CA LYS A 410 23.06 -15.46 -13.71
C LYS A 410 23.70 -14.06 -13.58
N ARG A 411 23.45 -13.35 -12.46
CA ARG A 411 24.14 -12.11 -12.09
C ARG A 411 25.52 -12.38 -11.48
N ASP A 412 25.78 -13.55 -10.86
CA ASP A 412 27.08 -13.96 -10.35
C ASP A 412 28.13 -14.19 -11.46
N ALA A 413 27.70 -14.22 -12.74
CA ALA A 413 28.61 -13.94 -13.87
C ALA A 413 28.96 -12.46 -14.03
N SER A 414 28.45 -11.55 -13.18
CA SER A 414 28.62 -10.09 -13.21
C SER A 414 29.63 -9.55 -12.18
N SER A 415 30.53 -10.42 -11.65
CA SER A 415 31.52 -10.07 -10.61
C SER A 415 32.41 -8.85 -10.91
N LYS A 416 32.28 -8.23 -12.08
CA LYS A 416 33.04 -7.04 -12.47
C LYS A 416 32.22 -5.74 -12.54
N GLU A 417 30.91 -5.81 -12.69
CA GLU A 417 30.00 -4.68 -12.46
C GLU A 417 29.97 -4.33 -10.96
N GLU A 418 30.14 -5.34 -10.10
CA GLU A 418 30.28 -5.17 -8.64
C GLU A 418 31.53 -4.37 -8.23
N MET A 419 32.60 -4.41 -9.02
CA MET A 419 33.81 -3.59 -8.76
C MET A 419 33.53 -2.09 -8.76
N LEU A 420 32.50 -1.64 -9.48
CA LEU A 420 32.06 -0.26 -9.51
C LEU A 420 30.79 -0.04 -8.65
N GLY A 421 30.10 -1.11 -8.25
CA GLY A 421 28.84 -1.04 -7.52
C GLY A 421 27.69 -0.48 -8.34
N ILE A 422 27.60 -0.81 -9.64
CA ILE A 422 26.56 -0.34 -10.54
C ILE A 422 25.93 -1.48 -11.33
N SER A 423 24.66 -1.29 -11.72
CA SER A 423 23.98 -2.08 -12.73
C SER A 423 23.75 -1.23 -13.98
N VAL A 424 23.96 -1.82 -15.16
CA VAL A 424 23.79 -1.12 -16.43
C VAL A 424 23.00 -1.94 -17.43
N GLU A 425 22.18 -1.27 -18.25
CA GLU A 425 21.44 -1.89 -19.36
C GLU A 425 21.66 -1.12 -20.67
N PRO A 426 21.73 -1.83 -21.82
CA PRO A 426 21.89 -1.15 -23.10
C PRO A 426 20.59 -0.41 -23.44
N LEU A 427 20.72 0.81 -23.96
CA LEU A 427 19.62 1.54 -24.59
C LEU A 427 19.09 0.73 -25.79
N THR A 428 17.79 0.51 -25.80
CA THR A 428 17.07 -0.23 -26.84
C THR A 428 16.30 0.71 -27.77
N GLN A 429 15.78 0.19 -28.90
CA GLN A 429 14.92 0.98 -29.78
C GLN A 429 13.57 1.33 -29.12
N ASP A 430 13.13 0.56 -28.14
CA ASP A 430 11.91 0.88 -27.37
C ASP A 430 12.08 2.12 -26.50
N ASP A 431 13.31 2.38 -26.03
CA ASP A 431 13.65 3.60 -25.28
C ASP A 431 13.58 4.85 -26.17
N ALA A 432 13.58 4.72 -27.50
CA ALA A 432 13.37 5.81 -28.45
C ALA A 432 11.97 6.45 -28.38
N ARG A 433 11.02 5.81 -27.70
CA ARG A 433 9.71 6.39 -27.38
C ARG A 433 9.82 7.53 -26.37
N ASP A 434 10.79 7.49 -25.48
CA ASP A 434 11.16 8.68 -24.70
C ASP A 434 11.95 9.64 -25.62
N VAL A 435 11.29 10.75 -25.96
CA VAL A 435 11.87 11.83 -26.80
C VAL A 435 13.24 12.26 -26.29
N ARG A 436 13.49 12.12 -24.99
CA ARG A 436 14.74 12.51 -24.34
C ARG A 436 15.89 11.53 -24.60
N LEU A 437 15.60 10.23 -24.73
CA LEU A 437 16.60 9.19 -24.99
C LEU A 437 16.88 9.02 -26.49
N ARG A 438 15.97 9.52 -27.35
CA ARG A 438 16.13 9.44 -28.81
C ARG A 438 17.41 10.08 -29.29
N SER A 439 17.77 11.27 -28.80
CA SER A 439 19.00 11.98 -29.18
C SER A 439 20.25 11.21 -28.81
N VAL A 440 20.25 10.44 -27.74
CA VAL A 440 21.34 9.57 -27.32
C VAL A 440 21.47 8.35 -28.24
N LEU A 441 20.33 7.75 -28.61
CA LEU A 441 20.29 6.63 -29.56
C LEU A 441 20.81 7.05 -30.94
N GLU A 442 20.43 8.24 -31.44
CA GLU A 442 20.92 8.81 -32.72
C GLU A 442 22.43 9.03 -32.70
N ARG A 443 23.05 9.32 -31.55
CA ARG A 443 24.50 9.43 -31.34
C ARG A 443 25.20 8.07 -31.17
N GLY A 444 24.46 6.98 -31.30
CA GLY A 444 24.98 5.62 -31.25
C GLY A 444 24.72 4.87 -29.95
N GLY A 445 23.84 5.38 -29.06
CA GLY A 445 23.43 4.72 -27.85
C GLY A 445 24.46 4.73 -26.72
N GLY A 446 24.18 3.94 -25.67
CA GLY A 446 25.03 3.82 -24.50
C GLY A 446 24.42 2.81 -23.51
N LEU A 447 24.95 2.76 -22.31
CA LEU A 447 24.47 1.93 -21.22
C LEU A 447 23.83 2.82 -20.15
N VAL A 448 22.55 2.63 -19.92
CA VAL A 448 21.79 3.30 -18.85
C VAL A 448 22.24 2.73 -17.51
N VAL A 449 22.56 3.58 -16.56
CA VAL A 449 22.79 3.18 -15.15
C VAL A 449 21.43 2.93 -14.51
N THR A 450 21.08 1.67 -14.27
CA THR A 450 19.78 1.28 -13.72
C THR A 450 19.77 1.23 -12.20
N ASP A 451 20.93 0.97 -11.58
CA ASP A 451 21.08 0.93 -10.13
C ASP A 451 22.50 1.33 -9.71
N VAL A 452 22.62 1.96 -8.54
CA VAL A 452 23.89 2.31 -7.90
C VAL A 452 23.87 1.85 -6.46
N SER A 453 24.70 0.87 -6.12
CA SER A 453 24.80 0.33 -4.77
C SER A 453 25.20 1.41 -3.76
N PRO A 454 24.45 1.60 -2.64
CA PRO A 454 24.79 2.59 -1.62
C PRO A 454 26.20 2.43 -1.01
N ASP A 455 26.69 1.18 -0.97
CA ASP A 455 28.03 0.86 -0.47
C ASP A 455 29.09 0.78 -1.60
N GLY A 456 28.67 1.05 -2.85
CA GLY A 456 29.50 0.94 -4.03
C GLY A 456 30.40 2.15 -4.27
N PRO A 457 31.54 1.99 -4.97
CA PRO A 457 32.45 3.10 -5.30
C PRO A 457 31.83 4.18 -6.18
N ALA A 458 30.76 3.87 -6.91
CA ALA A 458 30.03 4.80 -7.77
C ALA A 458 28.98 5.63 -7.03
N PHE A 459 28.69 5.32 -5.76
CA PHE A 459 27.69 6.04 -4.97
C PHE A 459 27.99 7.54 -4.94
N GLN A 460 26.96 8.37 -5.11
CA GLN A 460 27.03 9.83 -5.23
C GLN A 460 27.86 10.37 -6.42
N ARG A 461 28.34 9.49 -7.30
CA ARG A 461 29.12 9.86 -8.50
C ARG A 461 28.35 9.63 -9.79
N LEU A 462 27.46 8.62 -9.79
CA LEU A 462 26.55 8.29 -10.88
C LEU A 462 25.10 8.34 -10.37
N GLN A 463 24.19 8.62 -11.29
CA GLN A 463 22.75 8.65 -11.05
C GLN A 463 22.10 7.42 -11.69
N SER A 464 21.18 6.78 -10.96
CA SER A 464 20.39 5.63 -11.41
C SER A 464 19.06 6.07 -12.03
N SER A 465 18.31 5.11 -12.53
CA SER A 465 16.95 5.33 -13.06
C SER A 465 15.98 5.89 -12.02
N ASP A 466 16.23 5.63 -10.74
CA ASP A 466 15.37 6.04 -9.63
C ASP A 466 15.72 7.43 -9.07
N ASP A 467 16.82 8.01 -9.52
CA ASP A 467 17.25 9.34 -9.07
C ASP A 467 16.43 10.47 -9.71
N PRO A 468 16.09 11.55 -8.97
CA PRO A 468 15.30 12.67 -9.47
C PRO A 468 15.90 13.37 -10.71
N GLY A 469 17.23 13.30 -10.87
CA GLY A 469 17.96 13.82 -12.03
C GLY A 469 17.88 12.93 -13.26
N GLY A 470 17.32 11.72 -13.12
CA GLY A 470 17.27 10.67 -14.14
C GLY A 470 18.62 9.96 -14.34
N PRO A 471 18.62 8.83 -15.08
CA PRO A 471 19.79 7.99 -15.18
C PRO A 471 20.94 8.66 -15.96
N ASP A 472 22.15 8.37 -15.52
CA ASP A 472 23.36 8.59 -16.30
C ASP A 472 23.48 7.52 -17.40
N ILE A 473 24.06 7.89 -18.55
CA ILE A 473 24.29 6.99 -19.67
C ILE A 473 25.80 6.88 -19.92
N ILE A 474 26.36 5.68 -19.72
CA ILE A 474 27.76 5.41 -19.95
C ILE A 474 27.99 5.17 -21.45
N ILE A 475 28.86 5.95 -22.07
CA ILE A 475 29.17 5.85 -23.49
C ILE A 475 30.60 5.32 -23.76
N ALA A 476 31.52 5.42 -22.79
CA ALA A 476 32.85 4.84 -22.88
C ALA A 476 33.46 4.54 -21.51
N VAL A 477 34.37 3.54 -21.46
CA VAL A 477 35.19 3.16 -20.31
C VAL A 477 36.65 3.23 -20.69
N ASN A 478 37.46 3.99 -19.94
CA ASN A 478 38.90 4.19 -20.20
C ASN A 478 39.20 4.57 -21.66
N GLY A 479 38.33 5.40 -22.25
CA GLY A 479 38.45 5.85 -23.65
C GLY A 479 37.93 4.84 -24.70
N VAL A 480 37.51 3.64 -24.29
CA VAL A 480 36.94 2.62 -25.18
C VAL A 480 35.41 2.77 -25.23
N PRO A 481 34.80 2.99 -26.41
CA PRO A 481 33.33 3.08 -26.52
C PRO A 481 32.64 1.79 -26.03
N THR A 482 31.65 1.95 -25.17
CA THR A 482 30.90 0.82 -24.54
C THR A 482 29.42 1.00 -24.77
N ARG A 483 28.89 0.44 -25.88
CA ARG A 483 27.49 0.52 -26.28
C ARG A 483 26.68 -0.74 -25.91
N THR A 484 27.41 -1.78 -25.52
CA THR A 484 26.81 -3.05 -25.13
C THR A 484 27.34 -3.51 -23.78
N ARG A 485 26.58 -4.28 -23.03
CA ARG A 485 27.01 -4.87 -21.77
C ARG A 485 28.26 -5.75 -21.91
N ALA A 486 28.37 -6.43 -23.05
CA ALA A 486 29.57 -7.23 -23.37
C ALA A 486 30.84 -6.37 -23.53
N ALA A 487 30.75 -5.25 -24.27
CA ALA A 487 31.87 -4.31 -24.44
C ALA A 487 32.26 -3.64 -23.11
N PHE A 488 31.26 -3.31 -22.27
CA PHE A 488 31.49 -2.75 -20.94
C PHE A 488 32.26 -3.72 -20.05
N ARG A 489 31.81 -4.97 -19.97
CA ARG A 489 32.47 -6.02 -19.21
C ARG A 489 33.88 -6.30 -19.70
N GLU A 490 34.08 -6.31 -21.01
CA GLU A 490 35.42 -6.49 -21.60
C GLU A 490 36.36 -5.35 -21.25
N ALA A 491 35.89 -4.10 -21.28
CA ALA A 491 36.66 -2.94 -20.86
C ALA A 491 37.03 -3.00 -19.36
N LEU A 492 36.10 -3.46 -18.50
CA LEU A 492 36.37 -3.65 -17.07
C LEU A 492 37.25 -4.88 -16.77
N ARG A 493 37.30 -5.86 -17.67
CA ARG A 493 38.12 -7.07 -17.48
C ARG A 493 39.61 -6.78 -17.29
N LYS A 494 40.09 -5.68 -17.86
CA LYS A 494 41.48 -5.22 -17.79
C LYS A 494 41.80 -4.39 -16.55
N VAL A 495 40.78 -4.02 -15.78
CA VAL A 495 40.90 -3.21 -14.56
C VAL A 495 41.20 -4.10 -13.37
N LYS A 496 42.18 -3.73 -12.56
CA LYS A 496 42.52 -4.40 -11.30
C LYS A 496 41.86 -3.70 -10.11
N PRO A 497 41.54 -4.43 -9.02
CA PRO A 497 41.14 -3.81 -7.78
C PRO A 497 42.09 -2.69 -7.35
N GLY A 498 41.53 -1.54 -6.95
CA GLY A 498 42.30 -0.36 -6.59
C GLY A 498 42.69 0.59 -7.74
N GLU A 499 42.52 0.19 -8.99
CA GLU A 499 42.73 1.07 -10.14
C GLU A 499 41.58 2.06 -10.34
N VAL A 500 41.89 3.20 -10.97
CA VAL A 500 40.88 4.22 -11.29
C VAL A 500 40.32 3.94 -12.69
N VAL A 501 39.00 3.72 -12.75
CA VAL A 501 38.24 3.61 -13.99
C VAL A 501 37.71 4.98 -14.36
N THR A 502 37.94 5.37 -15.62
CA THR A 502 37.39 6.61 -16.18
C THR A 502 36.19 6.30 -17.06
N LEU A 503 35.02 6.79 -16.67
CA LEU A 503 33.76 6.66 -17.41
C LEU A 503 33.50 7.98 -18.15
N GLN A 504 33.15 7.90 -19.43
CA GLN A 504 32.50 9.00 -20.14
C GLN A 504 31.00 8.80 -20.04
N VAL A 505 30.31 9.79 -19.51
CA VAL A 505 28.90 9.69 -19.12
C VAL A 505 28.13 10.86 -19.72
N LEU A 506 26.94 10.61 -20.22
CA LEU A 506 25.94 11.63 -20.51
C LEU A 506 25.01 11.75 -19.31
N SER A 507 24.91 12.94 -18.75
CA SER A 507 23.98 13.27 -17.65
C SER A 507 22.96 14.28 -18.13
N ARG A 508 21.77 14.29 -17.57
CA ARG A 508 20.76 15.29 -17.92
C ARG A 508 21.23 16.70 -17.60
N SER A 509 21.01 17.62 -18.53
CA SER A 509 21.33 19.03 -18.38
C SER A 509 20.30 19.89 -19.09
N PRO A 510 19.60 20.79 -18.35
CA PRO A 510 18.66 21.72 -18.97
C PRO A 510 19.37 22.77 -19.87
N ASP A 511 20.68 22.95 -19.73
CA ASP A 511 21.46 23.98 -20.42
C ASP A 511 21.93 23.55 -21.82
N THR A 512 21.65 22.30 -22.23
CA THR A 512 22.04 21.79 -23.55
C THR A 512 20.82 21.63 -24.46
N PRO A 513 20.93 21.92 -25.77
CA PRO A 513 19.77 21.86 -26.69
C PRO A 513 19.10 20.49 -26.78
N ASP A 514 19.86 19.43 -26.53
CA ASP A 514 19.40 18.04 -26.56
C ASP A 514 19.14 17.45 -25.17
N GLY A 515 19.27 18.26 -24.11
CA GLY A 515 19.04 17.87 -22.74
C GLY A 515 20.12 16.97 -22.11
N TRP A 516 21.31 16.82 -22.75
CA TRP A 516 22.39 15.95 -22.29
C TRP A 516 23.77 16.63 -22.32
N ALA A 517 24.44 16.62 -21.17
CA ALA A 517 25.82 17.09 -21.03
C ALA A 517 26.79 15.91 -20.84
N GLY A 518 27.87 15.90 -21.59
CA GLY A 518 28.96 14.94 -21.41
C GLY A 518 29.81 15.30 -20.19
N ARG A 519 30.11 14.32 -19.32
CA ARG A 519 31.02 14.48 -18.18
C ARG A 519 31.94 13.26 -18.01
N ILE A 520 33.05 13.48 -17.33
CA ILE A 520 34.00 12.42 -16.96
C ILE A 520 33.77 12.08 -15.48
N VAL A 521 33.55 10.79 -15.22
CA VAL A 521 33.44 10.26 -13.87
C VAL A 521 34.58 9.28 -13.63
N ARG A 522 35.34 9.49 -12.57
CA ARG A 522 36.46 8.61 -12.19
C ARG A 522 36.10 7.88 -10.92
N ILE A 523 36.17 6.55 -10.95
CA ILE A 523 35.78 5.66 -9.86
C ILE A 523 36.94 4.71 -9.57
N ARG A 524 37.32 4.56 -8.31
CA ARG A 524 38.32 3.57 -7.91
C ARG A 524 37.61 2.21 -7.75
N ALA A 525 38.01 1.26 -8.58
CA ALA A 525 37.47 -0.11 -8.52
C ALA A 525 37.81 -0.78 -7.20
N ARG A 526 36.87 -1.53 -6.67
CA ARG A 526 37.07 -2.39 -5.48
C ARG A 526 37.70 -3.72 -5.81
#